data_9edb07e97257435bc3e9c2a038b54aad
#
_entry.id   9edb07e97257435bc3e9c2a038b54aad
#
_cell.length_a   1.000
_cell.length_b   1.000
_cell.length_c   1.000
_cell.angle_alpha   90.00
_cell.angle_beta   90.00
_cell.angle_gamma   90.00
#
_symmetry.space_group_name_H-M   'P 1'
#
loop_
_entity.id
_entity.type
_entity.pdbx_description
1 polymer ?
#
loop_
_entity_poly.entity_id
_entity_poly.type
_entity_poly.pdbx_seq_one_letter_code
_entity_poly.pdbx_strand_id
1 'polypeptide(L)'
;GTVNPLHELARRARAVGARFVVDASQAVPQLPVDVASTGADLLAFTGHKMVGPTGIGVLWGRYDLLEQLPPFLGGGEMIEIVDMASSTYAPPPARFEAGTPPIAQAVGLGAAADYLSALGMENVAAHEQAITAYALESLKAIEGLRILGPDVPVDRGGAIAFTLDTLDGLEVHPHDLMQFLDSRGVAVRGGHHCARPLHKRFGVQSSTRASFYLYTTPAEV
;
A
#
# COMPACT_ATOMS: atom_id res chain seq x y z
N GLY A 1 -7.55 4.48 0.81
CA GLY A 1 -7.93 4.34 -0.58
C GLY A 1 -8.91 3.21 -0.83
N THR A 2 -9.27 3.01 -2.09
CA THR A 2 -10.23 1.96 -2.48
C THR A 2 -9.63 0.58 -2.34
N VAL A 3 -10.37 -0.38 -1.78
CA VAL A 3 -10.04 -1.80 -1.80
C VAL A 3 -10.52 -2.39 -3.13
N ASN A 4 -9.61 -2.97 -3.90
CA ASN A 4 -9.92 -3.51 -5.22
C ASN A 4 -10.52 -4.93 -5.13
N PRO A 5 -11.45 -5.32 -6.05
CA PRO A 5 -12.07 -6.64 -6.05
C PRO A 5 -11.11 -7.70 -6.62
N LEU A 6 -10.15 -8.16 -5.80
CA LEU A 6 -9.04 -9.03 -6.24
C LEU A 6 -9.52 -10.33 -6.88
N HIS A 7 -10.55 -10.98 -6.32
CA HIS A 7 -11.09 -12.23 -6.87
C HIS A 7 -11.61 -12.07 -8.32
N GLU A 8 -12.32 -10.99 -8.59
CA GLU A 8 -12.83 -10.71 -9.94
C GLU A 8 -11.70 -10.41 -10.91
N LEU A 9 -10.73 -9.58 -10.49
CA LEU A 9 -9.56 -9.24 -11.29
C LEU A 9 -8.71 -10.48 -11.59
N ALA A 10 -8.45 -11.33 -10.58
CA ALA A 10 -7.73 -12.59 -10.76
C ALA A 10 -8.45 -13.53 -11.75
N ARG A 11 -9.79 -13.65 -11.65
CA ARG A 11 -10.58 -14.45 -12.58
C ARG A 11 -10.47 -13.94 -14.02
N ARG A 12 -10.55 -12.62 -14.22
CA ARG A 12 -10.40 -11.99 -15.55
C ARG A 12 -9.01 -12.18 -16.12
N ALA A 13 -7.95 -11.98 -15.32
CA ALA A 13 -6.58 -12.22 -15.73
C ALA A 13 -6.36 -13.67 -16.17
N ARG A 14 -6.84 -14.61 -15.36
CA ARG A 14 -6.74 -16.04 -15.64
C ARG A 14 -7.47 -16.46 -16.92
N ALA A 15 -8.62 -15.84 -17.21
CA ALA A 15 -9.41 -16.14 -18.41
C ALA A 15 -8.68 -15.80 -19.73
N VAL A 16 -7.69 -14.91 -19.69
CA VAL A 16 -6.88 -14.54 -20.85
C VAL A 16 -5.41 -14.99 -20.73
N GLY A 17 -5.11 -15.87 -19.78
CA GLY A 17 -3.75 -16.39 -19.56
C GLY A 17 -2.76 -15.35 -19.00
N ALA A 18 -3.23 -14.21 -18.51
CA ALA A 18 -2.38 -13.19 -17.92
C ALA A 18 -1.97 -13.56 -16.49
N ARG A 19 -0.75 -13.19 -16.09
CA ARG A 19 -0.31 -13.28 -14.70
C ARG A 19 -0.94 -12.14 -13.88
N PHE A 20 -1.32 -12.45 -12.65
CA PHE A 20 -1.95 -11.50 -11.75
C PHE A 20 -0.99 -11.14 -10.62
N VAL A 21 -0.49 -9.89 -10.65
CA VAL A 21 0.43 -9.34 -9.66
C VAL A 21 -0.33 -8.36 -8.77
N VAL A 22 -0.22 -8.52 -7.46
CA VAL A 22 -0.88 -7.67 -6.47
C VAL A 22 0.15 -6.86 -5.71
N ASP A 23 0.07 -5.53 -5.78
CA ASP A 23 0.71 -4.64 -4.82
C ASP A 23 -0.18 -4.52 -3.58
N ALA A 24 0.22 -5.23 -2.52
CA ALA A 24 -0.48 -5.26 -1.25
C ALA A 24 0.15 -4.33 -0.19
N SER A 25 0.99 -3.39 -0.60
CA SER A 25 1.72 -2.48 0.32
C SER A 25 0.81 -1.65 1.22
N GLN A 26 -0.45 -1.43 0.83
CA GLN A 26 -1.45 -0.77 1.66
C GLN A 26 -2.48 -1.75 2.25
N ALA A 27 -2.58 -2.97 1.73
CA ALA A 27 -3.52 -3.95 2.25
C ALA A 27 -2.97 -4.70 3.47
N VAL A 28 -1.75 -5.24 3.37
CA VAL A 28 -1.12 -6.04 4.44
C VAL A 28 -1.06 -5.32 5.79
N PRO A 29 -0.74 -4.01 5.87
CA PRO A 29 -0.75 -3.31 7.15
C PRO A 29 -2.14 -3.11 7.76
N GLN A 30 -3.21 -3.10 6.97
CA GLN A 30 -4.53 -2.61 7.38
C GLN A 30 -5.62 -3.67 7.39
N LEU A 31 -5.43 -4.76 6.65
CA LEU A 31 -6.44 -5.78 6.44
C LEU A 31 -5.87 -7.17 6.70
N PRO A 32 -6.68 -8.14 7.14
CA PRO A 32 -6.29 -9.53 7.11
C PRO A 32 -6.15 -9.98 5.64
N VAL A 33 -4.95 -10.39 5.25
CA VAL A 33 -4.64 -10.83 3.89
C VAL A 33 -4.21 -12.30 3.94
N ASP A 34 -5.05 -13.16 3.42
CA ASP A 34 -4.67 -14.54 3.08
C ASP A 34 -4.28 -14.59 1.60
N VAL A 35 -3.00 -14.77 1.33
CA VAL A 35 -2.46 -14.77 -0.03
C VAL A 35 -3.09 -15.84 -0.92
N ALA A 36 -3.43 -17.00 -0.37
CA ALA A 36 -4.06 -18.08 -1.12
C ALA A 36 -5.44 -17.69 -1.65
N SER A 37 -6.17 -16.87 -0.88
CA SER A 37 -7.50 -16.39 -1.24
C SER A 37 -7.49 -15.27 -2.27
N THR A 38 -6.39 -14.52 -2.43
CA THR A 38 -6.33 -13.38 -3.37
C THR A 38 -6.39 -13.79 -4.84
N GLY A 39 -5.97 -15.02 -5.14
CA GLY A 39 -5.78 -15.51 -6.50
C GLY A 39 -4.58 -14.92 -7.23
N ALA A 40 -3.67 -14.27 -6.51
CA ALA A 40 -2.45 -13.70 -7.04
C ALA A 40 -1.45 -14.78 -7.49
N ASP A 41 -0.71 -14.51 -8.55
CA ASP A 41 0.49 -15.27 -8.93
C ASP A 41 1.73 -14.73 -8.20
N LEU A 42 1.77 -13.41 -7.97
CA LEU A 42 2.79 -12.68 -7.20
C LEU A 42 2.10 -11.62 -6.32
N LEU A 43 2.60 -11.43 -5.10
CA LEU A 43 2.12 -10.41 -4.18
C LEU A 43 3.30 -9.74 -3.48
N ALA A 44 3.32 -8.41 -3.49
CA ALA A 44 4.38 -7.63 -2.86
C ALA A 44 3.85 -6.71 -1.76
N PHE A 45 4.65 -6.51 -0.72
CA PHE A 45 4.40 -5.51 0.32
C PHE A 45 5.70 -5.00 0.95
N THR A 46 5.61 -3.94 1.74
CA THR A 46 6.77 -3.22 2.29
C THR A 46 6.67 -3.05 3.81
N GLY A 47 7.81 -3.20 4.49
CA GLY A 47 7.89 -3.16 5.94
C GLY A 47 7.52 -1.79 6.55
N HIS A 48 7.95 -0.69 5.94
CA HIS A 48 7.76 0.65 6.52
C HIS A 48 6.28 1.12 6.58
N LYS A 49 5.37 0.42 5.91
CA LYS A 49 3.93 0.72 6.00
C LYS A 49 3.18 -0.16 7.01
N MET A 50 3.85 -1.15 7.59
CA MET A 50 3.28 -2.07 8.57
C MET A 50 4.01 -1.99 9.93
N VAL A 51 4.24 -0.77 10.41
CA VAL A 51 4.99 -0.44 11.63
C VAL A 51 6.41 -1.04 11.70
N GLY A 52 6.92 -1.47 10.56
CA GLY A 52 8.23 -2.09 10.40
C GLY A 52 9.30 -1.11 9.88
N PRO A 53 10.54 -1.57 9.73
CA PRO A 53 11.66 -0.74 9.28
C PRO A 53 11.56 -0.39 7.79
N THR A 54 12.28 0.66 7.41
CA THR A 54 12.55 0.99 6.01
C THR A 54 13.57 0.03 5.40
N GLY A 55 13.67 -0.01 4.07
CA GLY A 55 14.70 -0.78 3.36
C GLY A 55 14.43 -2.28 3.27
N ILE A 56 13.23 -2.74 3.62
CA ILE A 56 12.82 -4.14 3.47
C ILE A 56 11.38 -4.24 2.97
N GLY A 57 11.12 -5.24 2.16
CA GLY A 57 9.82 -5.68 1.70
C GLY A 57 9.84 -7.17 1.39
N VAL A 58 8.69 -7.71 1.05
CA VAL A 58 8.50 -9.12 0.72
C VAL A 58 7.84 -9.23 -0.64
N LEU A 59 8.35 -10.14 -1.46
CA LEU A 59 7.67 -10.66 -2.64
C LEU A 59 7.31 -12.12 -2.37
N TRP A 60 6.02 -12.40 -2.28
CA TRP A 60 5.50 -13.75 -2.33
C TRP A 60 5.20 -14.13 -3.78
N GLY A 61 5.48 -15.37 -4.15
CA GLY A 61 5.14 -15.89 -5.47
C GLY A 61 4.81 -17.37 -5.44
N ARG A 62 3.97 -17.82 -6.36
CA ARG A 62 3.75 -19.24 -6.59
C ARG A 62 5.08 -19.89 -6.98
N TYR A 63 5.42 -20.98 -6.30
CA TYR A 63 6.72 -21.63 -6.47
C TYR A 63 6.97 -22.08 -7.92
N ASP A 64 5.95 -22.66 -8.58
CA ASP A 64 6.02 -23.09 -9.98
C ASP A 64 6.28 -21.93 -10.97
N LEU A 65 5.84 -20.72 -10.63
CA LEU A 65 6.14 -19.52 -11.39
C LEU A 65 7.56 -19.01 -11.09
N LEU A 66 7.94 -18.97 -9.81
CA LEU A 66 9.28 -18.50 -9.41
C LEU A 66 10.39 -19.37 -10.01
N GLU A 67 10.19 -20.69 -10.13
CA GLU A 67 11.15 -21.59 -10.78
C GLU A 67 11.43 -21.24 -12.24
N GLN A 68 10.43 -20.68 -12.94
CA GLN A 68 10.52 -20.29 -14.35
C GLN A 68 11.15 -18.91 -14.56
N LEU A 69 11.21 -18.07 -13.52
CA LEU A 69 11.73 -16.73 -13.62
C LEU A 69 13.25 -16.69 -13.51
N PRO A 70 13.93 -15.88 -14.33
CA PRO A 70 15.35 -15.62 -14.15
C PRO A 70 15.60 -14.83 -12.86
N PRO A 71 16.83 -14.85 -12.32
CA PRO A 71 17.20 -13.97 -11.23
C PRO A 71 17.09 -12.50 -11.65
N PHE A 72 16.77 -11.63 -10.70
CA PHE A 72 16.68 -10.19 -10.94
C PHE A 72 18.04 -9.50 -10.74
N LEU A 73 18.79 -9.91 -9.73
CA LEU A 73 20.14 -9.45 -9.43
C LEU A 73 21.07 -10.65 -9.31
N GLY A 74 22.36 -10.46 -9.55
CA GLY A 74 23.40 -11.43 -9.30
C GLY A 74 24.24 -11.07 -8.06
N GLY A 75 24.69 -12.07 -7.33
CA GLY A 75 25.54 -11.89 -6.14
C GLY A 75 25.83 -13.20 -5.44
N GLY A 76 26.40 -13.15 -4.25
CA GLY A 76 26.64 -14.33 -3.42
C GLY A 76 25.33 -15.02 -3.02
N GLU A 77 25.41 -16.27 -2.62
CA GLU A 77 24.35 -17.16 -2.10
C GLU A 77 23.28 -17.57 -3.13
N MET A 78 23.08 -16.81 -4.20
CA MET A 78 22.03 -17.07 -5.22
C MET A 78 22.52 -17.85 -6.43
N ILE A 79 23.83 -18.15 -6.51
CA ILE A 79 24.51 -18.83 -7.62
C ILE A 79 24.89 -20.23 -7.19
N GLU A 80 24.78 -21.25 -8.07
CA GLU A 80 25.28 -22.61 -7.84
C GLU A 80 26.64 -22.78 -8.51
N ILE A 81 26.72 -22.48 -9.82
CA ILE A 81 27.95 -22.61 -10.60
C ILE A 81 28.16 -21.32 -11.35
N VAL A 82 29.40 -20.82 -11.33
CA VAL A 82 29.83 -19.66 -12.10
C VAL A 82 30.94 -20.08 -13.05
N ASP A 83 30.77 -19.82 -14.34
CA ASP A 83 31.76 -19.99 -15.37
C ASP A 83 31.85 -18.69 -16.20
N MET A 84 32.91 -18.58 -17.00
CA MET A 84 33.14 -17.41 -17.84
C MET A 84 32.05 -17.20 -18.90
N ALA A 85 31.40 -18.25 -19.37
CA ALA A 85 30.40 -18.21 -20.42
C ALA A 85 28.95 -18.35 -19.93
N SER A 86 28.75 -18.88 -18.71
CA SER A 86 27.42 -19.17 -18.18
C SER A 86 27.42 -19.28 -16.66
N SER A 87 26.24 -19.17 -16.07
CA SER A 87 26.04 -19.42 -14.63
C SER A 87 24.75 -20.19 -14.41
N THR A 88 24.72 -21.00 -13.37
CA THR A 88 23.49 -21.60 -12.86
C THR A 88 23.13 -20.97 -11.51
N TYR A 89 21.86 -21.04 -11.16
CA TYR A 89 21.32 -20.30 -10.03
C TYR A 89 20.60 -21.24 -9.07
N ALA A 90 20.67 -20.90 -7.81
CA ALA A 90 19.95 -21.60 -6.75
C ALA A 90 18.43 -21.64 -7.03
N PRO A 91 17.71 -22.60 -6.46
CA PRO A 91 16.25 -22.60 -6.52
C PRO A 91 15.67 -21.41 -5.74
N PRO A 92 14.40 -21.04 -5.99
CA PRO A 92 13.70 -20.08 -5.14
C PRO A 92 13.64 -20.58 -3.68
N PRO A 93 13.68 -19.68 -2.67
CA PRO A 93 13.74 -18.22 -2.78
C PRO A 93 15.14 -17.64 -3.01
N ALA A 94 16.21 -18.42 -2.73
CA ALA A 94 17.60 -17.96 -2.76
C ALA A 94 17.99 -17.30 -4.10
N ARG A 95 17.46 -17.80 -5.23
CA ARG A 95 17.67 -17.21 -6.57
C ARG A 95 17.41 -15.71 -6.64
N PHE A 96 16.50 -15.19 -5.82
CA PHE A 96 16.06 -13.78 -5.85
C PHE A 96 16.66 -12.95 -4.72
N GLU A 97 17.53 -13.55 -3.89
CA GLU A 97 18.13 -12.91 -2.71
C GLU A 97 19.66 -12.83 -2.88
N ALA A 98 20.10 -11.87 -3.73
CA ALA A 98 21.50 -11.72 -4.08
C ALA A 98 22.29 -10.99 -2.98
N GLY A 99 23.31 -11.66 -2.45
CA GLY A 99 24.23 -11.13 -1.44
C GLY A 99 23.67 -11.16 -0.02
N THR A 100 24.41 -10.58 0.92
CA THR A 100 23.99 -10.55 2.34
C THR A 100 22.67 -9.80 2.48
N PRO A 101 21.63 -10.41 3.06
CA PRO A 101 20.32 -9.75 3.21
C PRO A 101 20.38 -8.62 4.26
N PRO A 102 19.40 -7.71 4.26
CA PRO A 102 19.28 -6.64 5.26
C PRO A 102 18.83 -7.24 6.62
N ILE A 103 19.76 -7.88 7.34
CA ILE A 103 19.49 -8.72 8.53
C ILE A 103 18.72 -7.95 9.60
N ALA A 104 19.19 -6.76 9.97
CA ALA A 104 18.55 -5.95 11.01
C ALA A 104 17.10 -5.58 10.65
N GLN A 105 16.88 -5.25 9.37
CA GLN A 105 15.56 -4.92 8.85
C GLN A 105 14.65 -6.16 8.80
N ALA A 106 15.21 -7.35 8.49
CA ALA A 106 14.44 -8.60 8.48
C ALA A 106 13.95 -8.95 9.89
N VAL A 107 14.82 -8.83 10.90
CA VAL A 107 14.45 -9.03 12.31
C VAL A 107 13.38 -8.01 12.74
N GLY A 108 13.55 -6.72 12.37
CA GLY A 108 12.58 -5.67 12.67
C GLY A 108 11.24 -5.89 11.97
N LEU A 109 11.23 -6.42 10.74
CA LEU A 109 9.99 -6.77 10.05
C LEU A 109 9.27 -7.95 10.73
N GLY A 110 10.02 -8.95 11.21
CA GLY A 110 9.47 -10.04 12.02
C GLY A 110 8.78 -9.54 13.28
N ALA A 111 9.45 -8.65 14.04
CA ALA A 111 8.88 -8.03 15.23
C ALA A 111 7.61 -7.20 14.91
N ALA A 112 7.57 -6.52 13.78
CA ALA A 112 6.37 -5.78 13.34
C ALA A 112 5.21 -6.73 13.00
N ALA A 113 5.50 -7.86 12.36
CA ALA A 113 4.49 -8.89 12.07
C ALA A 113 3.93 -9.51 13.36
N ASP A 114 4.78 -9.81 14.34
CA ASP A 114 4.36 -10.32 15.65
C ASP A 114 3.49 -9.30 16.39
N TYR A 115 3.86 -8.01 16.37
CA TYR A 115 3.09 -6.94 16.97
C TYR A 115 1.69 -6.82 16.36
N LEU A 116 1.59 -6.76 15.03
CA LEU A 116 0.29 -6.68 14.35
C LEU A 116 -0.56 -7.94 14.58
N SER A 117 0.07 -9.12 14.60
CA SER A 117 -0.60 -10.38 14.88
C SER A 117 -1.14 -10.43 16.32
N ALA A 118 -0.41 -9.88 17.28
CA ALA A 118 -0.85 -9.80 18.68
C ALA A 118 -2.05 -8.83 18.86
N LEU A 119 -2.14 -7.76 18.07
CA LEU A 119 -3.32 -6.88 18.03
C LEU A 119 -4.53 -7.58 17.40
N GLY A 120 -4.28 -8.48 16.45
CA GLY A 120 -5.29 -9.11 15.59
C GLY A 120 -5.64 -8.21 14.41
N MET A 121 -5.42 -8.71 13.19
CA MET A 121 -5.64 -7.92 11.97
C MET A 121 -7.11 -7.56 11.75
N GLU A 122 -8.04 -8.36 12.25
CA GLU A 122 -9.48 -8.05 12.27
C GLU A 122 -9.79 -6.83 13.14
N ASN A 123 -9.11 -6.68 14.27
CA ASN A 123 -9.25 -5.51 15.15
C ASN A 123 -8.66 -4.27 14.50
N VAL A 124 -7.50 -4.41 13.84
CA VAL A 124 -6.88 -3.30 13.05
C VAL A 124 -7.83 -2.85 11.95
N ALA A 125 -8.40 -3.78 11.18
CA ALA A 125 -9.36 -3.47 10.12
C ALA A 125 -10.64 -2.81 10.65
N ALA A 126 -11.18 -3.28 11.77
CA ALA A 126 -12.36 -2.69 12.39
C ALA A 126 -12.11 -1.26 12.88
N HIS A 127 -10.96 -1.01 13.50
CA HIS A 127 -10.54 0.34 13.92
C HIS A 127 -10.37 1.27 12.71
N GLU A 128 -9.66 0.85 11.69
CA GLU A 128 -9.47 1.60 10.44
C GLU A 128 -10.81 1.96 9.77
N GLN A 129 -11.74 1.01 9.75
CA GLN A 129 -13.08 1.25 9.19
C GLN A 129 -13.86 2.28 10.01
N ALA A 130 -13.81 2.22 11.35
CA ALA A 130 -14.48 3.16 12.24
C ALA A 130 -13.92 4.59 12.09
N ILE A 131 -12.59 4.74 12.10
CA ILE A 131 -11.92 6.03 11.90
C ILE A 131 -12.18 6.58 10.48
N THR A 132 -12.16 5.73 9.46
CA THR A 132 -12.45 6.15 8.08
C THR A 132 -13.91 6.64 7.95
N ALA A 133 -14.86 5.95 8.56
CA ALA A 133 -16.27 6.36 8.56
C ALA A 133 -16.44 7.73 9.22
N TYR A 134 -15.87 7.91 10.41
CA TYR A 134 -15.90 9.17 11.14
C TYR A 134 -15.24 10.32 10.34
N ALA A 135 -14.07 10.08 9.75
CA ALA A 135 -13.38 11.08 8.94
C ALA A 135 -14.15 11.45 7.67
N LEU A 136 -14.79 10.49 7.00
CA LEU A 136 -15.63 10.76 5.83
C LEU A 136 -16.83 11.64 6.20
N GLU A 137 -17.49 11.37 7.32
CA GLU A 137 -18.61 12.17 7.82
C GLU A 137 -18.15 13.60 8.17
N SER A 138 -17.06 13.74 8.91
CA SER A 138 -16.50 15.03 9.30
C SER A 138 -16.05 15.86 8.09
N LEU A 139 -15.37 15.26 7.12
CA LEU A 139 -14.92 15.95 5.91
C LEU A 139 -16.09 16.38 5.01
N LYS A 140 -17.14 15.59 4.90
CA LYS A 140 -18.35 15.92 4.14
C LYS A 140 -19.09 17.14 4.70
N ALA A 141 -18.94 17.42 5.99
CA ALA A 141 -19.55 18.58 6.62
C ALA A 141 -18.83 19.91 6.29
N ILE A 142 -17.65 19.87 5.68
CA ILE A 142 -16.87 21.05 5.31
C ILE A 142 -17.35 21.56 3.95
N GLU A 143 -17.86 22.77 3.93
CA GLU A 143 -18.31 23.43 2.70
C GLU A 143 -17.12 23.63 1.72
N GLY A 144 -17.34 23.39 0.43
CA GLY A 144 -16.30 23.46 -0.60
C GLY A 144 -15.38 22.24 -0.68
N LEU A 145 -15.47 21.27 0.26
CA LEU A 145 -14.65 20.09 0.23
C LEU A 145 -15.27 18.98 -0.63
N ARG A 146 -14.49 18.48 -1.59
CA ARG A 146 -14.88 17.36 -2.47
C ARG A 146 -13.98 16.15 -2.26
N ILE A 147 -14.54 15.05 -1.80
CA ILE A 147 -13.83 13.77 -1.64
C ILE A 147 -13.59 13.14 -3.02
N LEU A 148 -12.39 12.62 -3.25
CA LEU A 148 -12.02 11.90 -4.47
C LEU A 148 -12.11 10.39 -4.22
N GLY A 149 -12.90 9.70 -5.06
CA GLY A 149 -13.17 8.27 -4.94
C GLY A 149 -14.42 7.97 -4.10
N PRO A 150 -14.58 6.71 -3.61
CA PRO A 150 -15.75 6.33 -2.82
C PRO A 150 -15.88 7.21 -1.57
N ASP A 151 -17.06 7.69 -1.30
CA ASP A 151 -17.38 8.55 -0.15
C ASP A 151 -18.14 7.81 0.96
N VAL A 152 -18.14 6.49 0.88
CA VAL A 152 -18.68 5.56 1.87
C VAL A 152 -17.57 4.69 2.45
N PRO A 153 -17.68 4.21 3.71
CA PRO A 153 -16.61 3.46 4.36
C PRO A 153 -16.46 2.00 3.87
N VAL A 154 -17.33 1.54 2.97
CA VAL A 154 -17.30 0.18 2.42
C VAL A 154 -16.22 0.06 1.36
N ASP A 155 -15.44 -1.03 1.38
CA ASP A 155 -14.32 -1.30 0.48
C ASP A 155 -13.32 -0.13 0.39
N ARG A 156 -13.02 0.47 1.54
CA ARG A 156 -12.16 1.62 1.66
C ARG A 156 -11.26 1.53 2.88
N GLY A 157 -9.98 1.93 2.72
CA GLY A 157 -9.03 2.09 3.81
C GLY A 157 -8.82 3.56 4.20
N GLY A 158 -8.02 3.80 5.23
CA GLY A 158 -7.83 5.06 5.94
C GLY A 158 -7.10 6.19 5.20
N ALA A 159 -7.06 6.19 3.87
CA ALA A 159 -6.48 7.27 3.08
C ALA A 159 -7.57 8.00 2.28
N ILE A 160 -7.85 9.25 2.64
CA ILE A 160 -8.90 10.08 2.01
C ILE A 160 -8.23 11.23 1.27
N ALA A 161 -8.35 11.23 -0.07
CA ALA A 161 -7.93 12.33 -0.90
C ALA A 161 -9.12 13.26 -1.21
N PHE A 162 -8.88 14.56 -1.19
CA PHE A 162 -9.91 15.57 -1.40
C PHE A 162 -9.33 16.84 -2.03
N THR A 163 -10.20 17.65 -2.64
CA THR A 163 -9.94 19.05 -3.01
C THR A 163 -10.78 19.96 -2.14
N LEU A 164 -10.39 21.21 -2.02
CA LEU A 164 -11.09 22.23 -1.27
C LEU A 164 -11.21 23.49 -2.12
N ASP A 165 -12.40 24.03 -2.23
CA ASP A 165 -12.66 25.32 -2.85
C ASP A 165 -12.96 26.36 -1.77
N THR A 166 -12.62 27.62 -2.02
CA THR A 166 -13.04 28.74 -1.18
C THR A 166 -14.55 28.99 -1.34
N LEU A 167 -15.14 29.76 -0.43
CA LEU A 167 -16.59 30.07 -0.49
C LEU A 167 -17.02 30.82 -1.75
N ASP A 168 -16.09 31.52 -2.42
CA ASP A 168 -16.26 32.15 -3.71
C ASP A 168 -15.90 31.26 -4.91
N GLY A 169 -15.65 29.98 -4.68
CA GLY A 169 -15.46 28.95 -5.69
C GLY A 169 -14.05 28.86 -6.31
N LEU A 170 -13.05 29.46 -5.66
CA LEU A 170 -11.65 29.32 -6.08
C LEU A 170 -11.03 28.04 -5.48
N GLU A 171 -10.37 27.23 -6.29
CA GLU A 171 -9.66 26.04 -5.82
C GLU A 171 -8.48 26.44 -4.91
N VAL A 172 -8.46 25.91 -3.71
CA VAL A 172 -7.33 26.04 -2.77
C VAL A 172 -6.23 25.06 -3.20
N HIS A 173 -5.05 25.59 -3.54
CA HIS A 173 -3.96 24.70 -3.95
C HIS A 173 -3.56 23.77 -2.81
N PRO A 174 -3.41 22.43 -3.03
CA PRO A 174 -3.10 21.46 -1.99
C PRO A 174 -1.83 21.74 -1.19
N HIS A 175 -0.85 22.43 -1.79
CA HIS A 175 0.37 22.85 -1.09
C HIS A 175 0.08 23.93 -0.04
N ASP A 176 -0.76 24.91 -0.38
CA ASP A 176 -1.12 26.00 0.54
C ASP A 176 -1.95 25.47 1.71
N LEU A 177 -2.90 24.58 1.41
CA LEU A 177 -3.68 23.89 2.45
C LEU A 177 -2.78 23.04 3.37
N MET A 178 -1.81 22.32 2.79
CA MET A 178 -0.84 21.53 3.56
C MET A 178 -0.02 22.42 4.49
N GLN A 179 0.52 23.54 4.01
CA GLN A 179 1.29 24.49 4.84
C GLN A 179 0.44 25.12 5.94
N PHE A 180 -0.80 25.49 5.62
CA PHE A 180 -1.73 26.06 6.60
C PHE A 180 -2.04 25.05 7.72
N LEU A 181 -2.32 23.80 7.39
CA LEU A 181 -2.59 22.75 8.36
C LEU A 181 -1.34 22.40 9.18
N ASP A 182 -0.17 22.33 8.54
CA ASP A 182 1.11 22.08 9.21
C ASP A 182 1.41 23.13 10.27
N SER A 183 1.14 24.41 9.98
CA SER A 183 1.29 25.52 10.95
C SER A 183 0.39 25.37 12.19
N ARG A 184 -0.58 24.46 12.17
CA ARG A 184 -1.50 24.13 13.27
C ARG A 184 -1.28 22.73 13.83
N GLY A 185 -0.19 22.05 13.46
CA GLY A 185 0.16 20.72 13.93
C GLY A 185 -0.59 19.59 13.25
N VAL A 186 -1.25 19.85 12.11
CA VAL A 186 -1.98 18.82 11.34
C VAL A 186 -1.21 18.45 10.08
N ALA A 187 -0.64 17.24 10.07
CA ALA A 187 0.14 16.71 8.95
C ALA A 187 -0.75 16.04 7.90
N VAL A 188 -0.81 16.62 6.70
CA VAL A 188 -1.45 16.05 5.52
C VAL A 188 -0.46 15.99 4.36
N ARG A 189 -0.80 15.29 3.29
CA ARG A 189 0.03 15.23 2.09
C ARG A 189 -0.65 15.94 0.92
N GLY A 190 0.04 16.91 0.30
CA GLY A 190 -0.36 17.54 -0.96
C GLY A 190 0.31 16.89 -2.17
N GLY A 191 -0.39 16.79 -3.31
CA GLY A 191 0.17 16.35 -4.59
C GLY A 191 -0.62 15.22 -5.28
N HIS A 192 0.10 14.40 -6.07
CA HIS A 192 -0.51 13.32 -6.88
C HIS A 192 -0.60 11.97 -6.16
N HIS A 193 -0.02 11.82 -4.98
CA HIS A 193 0.00 10.57 -4.17
C HIS A 193 0.44 9.33 -4.97
N CYS A 194 1.41 9.47 -5.87
CA CYS A 194 1.89 8.45 -6.82
C CYS A 194 0.81 7.96 -7.83
N ALA A 195 -0.27 8.73 -8.04
CA ALA A 195 -1.44 8.35 -8.84
C ALA A 195 -1.86 9.47 -9.82
N ARG A 196 -0.91 10.05 -10.54
CA ARG A 196 -1.18 11.15 -11.49
C ARG A 196 -2.23 10.80 -12.57
N PRO A 197 -2.23 9.59 -13.18
CA PRO A 197 -3.27 9.21 -14.13
C PRO A 197 -4.67 9.21 -13.52
N LEU A 198 -4.80 8.80 -12.26
CA LEU A 198 -6.07 8.81 -11.53
C LEU A 198 -6.56 10.24 -11.27
N HIS A 199 -5.66 11.18 -10.88
CA HIS A 199 -5.99 12.58 -10.73
C HIS A 199 -6.53 13.17 -12.04
N LYS A 200 -5.88 12.88 -13.17
CA LYS A 200 -6.36 13.29 -14.50
C LYS A 200 -7.76 12.75 -14.79
N ARG A 201 -8.06 11.50 -14.41
CA ARG A 201 -9.40 10.91 -14.58
C ARG A 201 -10.46 11.62 -13.72
N PHE A 202 -10.09 12.07 -12.52
CA PHE A 202 -10.97 12.88 -11.65
C PHE A 202 -11.08 14.35 -12.09
N GLY A 203 -10.34 14.78 -13.10
CA GLY A 203 -10.34 16.17 -13.59
C GLY A 203 -9.63 17.13 -12.66
N VAL A 204 -8.71 16.65 -11.81
CA VAL A 204 -7.94 17.48 -10.88
C VAL A 204 -6.44 17.39 -11.16
N GLN A 205 -5.71 18.48 -10.89
CA GLN A 205 -4.27 18.52 -11.06
C GLN A 205 -3.53 17.84 -9.88
N SER A 206 -4.02 18.05 -8.67
CA SER A 206 -3.48 17.52 -7.42
C SER A 206 -4.58 17.46 -6.36
N SER A 207 -4.29 16.88 -5.21
CA SER A 207 -5.23 16.82 -4.10
C SER A 207 -4.51 16.85 -2.76
N THR A 208 -5.23 17.14 -1.69
CA THR A 208 -4.79 16.94 -0.32
C THR A 208 -5.23 15.56 0.15
N ARG A 209 -4.41 14.87 0.93
CA ARG A 209 -4.72 13.55 1.49
C ARG A 209 -4.52 13.51 2.99
N ALA A 210 -5.59 13.24 3.71
CA ALA A 210 -5.53 12.77 5.09
C ALA A 210 -5.32 11.24 5.09
N SER A 211 -4.50 10.76 6.03
CA SER A 211 -4.20 9.32 6.16
C SER A 211 -4.24 8.93 7.63
N PHE A 212 -4.97 7.86 7.90
CA PHE A 212 -5.19 7.31 9.23
C PHE A 212 -4.59 5.92 9.33
N TYR A 213 -4.24 5.50 10.54
CA TYR A 213 -3.76 4.15 10.79
C TYR A 213 -4.15 3.70 12.21
N LEU A 214 -3.74 2.50 12.59
CA LEU A 214 -4.11 1.83 13.86
C LEU A 214 -3.90 2.67 15.15
N TYR A 215 -3.06 3.69 15.10
CA TYR A 215 -2.79 4.60 16.23
C TYR A 215 -3.58 5.92 16.16
N THR A 216 -4.33 6.18 15.08
CA THR A 216 -5.12 7.41 14.94
C THR A 216 -6.36 7.36 15.81
N THR A 217 -6.58 8.42 16.59
CA THR A 217 -7.75 8.56 17.45
C THR A 217 -8.83 9.45 16.82
N PRO A 218 -10.11 9.37 17.26
CA PRO A 218 -11.14 10.30 16.78
C PRO A 218 -10.83 11.76 17.07
N ALA A 219 -10.06 12.05 18.13
CA ALA A 219 -9.69 13.42 18.49
C ALA A 219 -8.65 14.03 17.55
N GLU A 220 -7.92 13.20 16.80
CA GLU A 220 -6.93 13.64 15.79
C GLU A 220 -7.56 13.82 14.41
N VAL A 221 -8.77 13.34 14.22
CA VAL A 221 -9.55 13.50 12.99
C VAL A 221 -10.37 14.78 13.03
#